data_ff136e53a099034b9f10fd09899b58ca
#
_entry.id   ff136e53a099034b9f10fd09899b58ca
#
_cell.length_a   1.000
_cell.length_b   1.000
_cell.length_c   1.000
_cell.angle_alpha   90.00
_cell.angle_beta   90.00
_cell.angle_gamma   90.00
#
_symmetry.space_group_name_H-M   'P 1'
#
loop_
_entity.id
_entity.type
_entity.pdbx_description
1 polymer ?
#
loop_
_entity_poly.entity_id
_entity_poly.type
_entity_poly.pdbx_seq_one_letter_code
_entity_poly.pdbx_strand_id
1 'polypeptide(L)'
;MLVTQRDDGFVESFRKTLEGTLYVNAFDSNGKNVYDVRVKKYPQSVAKCSDEDKEEIYGNVPIDGFSKVAGEDHLYYFAYNSFGNNSEITDELYNFIGQIKRETGHDKINVVAISLGGTIANSLFDRYPELYPSLDRVVYIVPALDGSNIVGDIYLGRLSTSDEMLYKNLLPNLVGGAEGYLLNAVIRMIPKQILLDTLDATVDGLTNVILRNCTTMWSLVPEAYYDEAVSRVLPGEENAEMRRQVEVYHHAQVNRFANIEKMRAAGAEVFDIVDYDYQLYCLVPSYDKSNADGIIHAESTSMGAKFAKIGETLGEGYVQQGTHCKNTAHNHLSPDGVVDASVGLLPDYTFYFKGQDHEKTGSNDVIMKLTIELLTNHEFKDVYSMPDRFPQFNIGRNTKDLVNNLMKPAQEIDRSTLSAEDAAELDAALEECNAMLDNTVVDPAATEHAQQRLENILIKIGEREAPNENKEKLSAVGEAISKFISDALYECVGAQGYYDAVKQLQELIEKYFPQPA
;
A
#
# COMPACT_ATOMS: atom_id res chain seq x y z
N MET A 1 -3.26 -18.01 -31.11
CA MET A 1 -4.11 -17.00 -30.44
C MET A 1 -4.13 -15.67 -31.17
N LEU A 2 -3.04 -14.90 -31.24
CA LEU A 2 -3.02 -13.57 -31.90
C LEU A 2 -3.44 -13.61 -33.37
N VAL A 3 -3.07 -14.65 -34.12
CA VAL A 3 -3.40 -14.82 -35.54
C VAL A 3 -4.75 -15.48 -35.75
N THR A 4 -5.07 -16.50 -34.95
CA THR A 4 -6.29 -17.32 -35.10
C THR A 4 -7.51 -16.66 -34.45
N GLN A 5 -7.31 -15.68 -33.55
CA GLN A 5 -8.34 -15.04 -32.73
C GLN A 5 -9.16 -16.09 -31.93
N ARG A 6 -8.53 -17.21 -31.60
CA ARG A 6 -9.12 -18.32 -30.84
C ARG A 6 -8.20 -18.70 -29.69
N ASP A 7 -8.77 -19.26 -28.62
CA ASP A 7 -8.04 -19.72 -27.45
C ASP A 7 -7.02 -20.84 -27.83
N ASP A 8 -7.39 -21.77 -28.72
CA ASP A 8 -6.54 -22.88 -29.18
C ASP A 8 -5.80 -23.62 -28.04
N GLY A 9 -6.41 -23.67 -26.83
CA GLY A 9 -5.86 -24.31 -25.63
C GLY A 9 -4.88 -23.42 -24.83
N PHE A 10 -4.81 -22.12 -25.12
CA PHE A 10 -3.93 -21.18 -24.42
C PHE A 10 -4.29 -21.04 -22.95
N VAL A 11 -5.57 -20.80 -22.63
CA VAL A 11 -6.05 -20.58 -21.25
C VAL A 11 -5.75 -21.79 -20.37
N GLU A 12 -5.97 -22.99 -20.87
CA GLU A 12 -5.68 -24.23 -20.13
C GLU A 12 -4.16 -24.44 -19.93
N SER A 13 -3.35 -24.14 -20.94
CA SER A 13 -1.89 -24.20 -20.84
C SER A 13 -1.36 -23.17 -19.85
N PHE A 14 -1.91 -21.94 -19.89
CA PHE A 14 -1.60 -20.88 -18.95
C PHE A 14 -1.94 -21.28 -17.52
N ARG A 15 -3.15 -21.82 -17.27
CA ARG A 15 -3.58 -22.30 -15.97
C ARG A 15 -2.60 -23.32 -15.39
N LYS A 16 -2.24 -24.34 -16.14
CA LYS A 16 -1.29 -25.38 -15.70
C LYS A 16 0.08 -24.82 -15.36
N THR A 17 0.58 -23.87 -16.16
CA THR A 17 1.86 -23.22 -15.92
C THR A 17 1.80 -22.37 -14.65
N LEU A 18 0.74 -21.60 -14.48
CA LEU A 18 0.53 -20.75 -13.31
C LEU A 18 0.42 -21.59 -12.03
N GLU A 19 -0.42 -22.62 -12.01
CA GLU A 19 -0.57 -23.53 -10.86
C GLU A 19 0.75 -24.19 -10.49
N GLY A 20 1.53 -24.64 -11.48
CA GLY A 20 2.87 -25.19 -11.28
C GLY A 20 3.86 -24.18 -10.67
N THR A 21 3.79 -22.92 -11.09
CA THR A 21 4.63 -21.83 -10.56
C THR A 21 4.21 -21.46 -9.13
N LEU A 22 2.90 -21.38 -8.88
CA LEU A 22 2.36 -21.04 -7.56
C LEU A 22 2.57 -22.14 -6.52
N TYR A 23 2.75 -23.40 -6.96
CA TYR A 23 2.78 -24.57 -6.09
C TYR A 23 3.89 -24.55 -5.04
N VAL A 24 4.96 -23.79 -5.26
CA VAL A 24 6.04 -23.59 -4.26
C VAL A 24 5.52 -22.93 -2.96
N ASN A 25 4.43 -22.17 -3.06
CA ASN A 25 3.76 -21.53 -1.92
C ASN A 25 2.44 -22.23 -1.54
N ALA A 26 2.21 -23.46 -2.03
CA ALA A 26 0.97 -24.20 -1.76
C ALA A 26 0.83 -24.58 -0.28
N PHE A 27 -0.43 -24.68 0.15
CA PHE A 27 -0.81 -25.13 1.48
C PHE A 27 -1.56 -26.45 1.41
N ASP A 28 -1.34 -27.29 2.41
CA ASP A 28 -2.16 -28.50 2.61
C ASP A 28 -3.54 -28.17 3.21
N SER A 29 -4.39 -29.17 3.36
CA SER A 29 -5.73 -29.01 3.94
C SER A 29 -5.75 -28.60 5.41
N ASN A 30 -4.60 -28.57 6.08
CA ASN A 30 -4.44 -28.14 7.46
C ASN A 30 -3.82 -26.73 7.56
N GLY A 31 -3.70 -26.00 6.45
CA GLY A 31 -3.14 -24.64 6.42
C GLY A 31 -1.63 -24.58 6.64
N LYS A 32 -0.90 -25.67 6.35
CA LYS A 32 0.56 -25.71 6.42
C LYS A 32 1.16 -25.66 5.03
N ASN A 33 2.27 -24.93 4.89
CA ASN A 33 3.01 -24.92 3.63
C ASN A 33 3.43 -26.34 3.24
N VAL A 34 3.18 -26.74 1.99
CA VAL A 34 3.60 -28.03 1.42
C VAL A 34 5.12 -28.12 1.35
N TYR A 35 5.78 -27.02 1.06
CA TYR A 35 7.23 -26.90 1.05
C TYR A 35 7.73 -26.15 2.28
N ASP A 36 9.00 -26.38 2.65
CA ASP A 36 9.67 -25.67 3.74
C ASP A 36 10.02 -24.23 3.31
N VAL A 37 9.00 -23.36 3.33
CA VAL A 37 9.18 -21.94 3.05
C VAL A 37 9.65 -21.25 4.32
N ARG A 38 10.86 -20.69 4.29
CA ARG A 38 11.46 -20.02 5.42
C ARG A 38 11.65 -18.54 5.15
N VAL A 39 11.22 -17.71 6.09
CA VAL A 39 11.54 -16.29 6.15
C VAL A 39 12.69 -16.09 7.11
N LYS A 40 13.66 -15.26 6.73
CA LYS A 40 14.76 -14.86 7.60
C LYS A 40 14.20 -14.21 8.86
N LYS A 41 14.67 -14.65 10.01
CA LYS A 41 14.23 -14.17 11.32
C LYS A 41 15.33 -13.34 11.98
N TYR A 42 14.93 -12.34 12.73
CA TYR A 42 15.82 -11.45 13.50
C TYR A 42 15.46 -11.57 14.98
N PRO A 43 15.91 -12.64 15.67
CA PRO A 43 15.45 -12.95 17.03
C PRO A 43 16.10 -12.06 18.10
N GLN A 44 16.84 -11.04 17.72
CA GLN A 44 17.62 -10.17 18.59
C GLN A 44 17.33 -8.70 18.30
N SER A 45 17.80 -7.79 19.17
CA SER A 45 17.72 -6.36 18.88
C SER A 45 18.55 -5.99 17.64
N VAL A 46 18.17 -4.93 16.94
CA VAL A 46 18.86 -4.43 15.76
C VAL A 46 20.35 -4.17 16.03
N ALA A 47 20.70 -3.71 17.25
CA ALA A 47 22.10 -3.52 17.64
C ALA A 47 22.97 -4.78 17.54
N LYS A 48 22.38 -5.95 17.68
CA LYS A 48 23.08 -7.25 17.62
C LYS A 48 23.04 -7.90 16.24
N CYS A 49 22.37 -7.31 15.29
CA CYS A 49 22.32 -7.77 13.92
C CYS A 49 23.65 -7.47 13.19
N SER A 50 23.99 -8.28 12.18
CA SER A 50 25.09 -7.97 11.27
C SER A 50 24.78 -6.71 10.46
N ASP A 51 25.79 -6.10 9.86
CA ASP A 51 25.59 -4.93 8.99
C ASP A 51 24.69 -5.28 7.80
N GLU A 52 24.82 -6.48 7.22
CA GLU A 52 23.96 -6.99 6.15
C GLU A 52 22.50 -7.14 6.62
N ASP A 53 22.28 -7.67 7.83
CA ASP A 53 20.93 -7.78 8.40
C ASP A 53 20.30 -6.41 8.65
N LYS A 54 21.09 -5.44 9.14
CA LYS A 54 20.61 -4.06 9.35
C LYS A 54 20.25 -3.40 8.04
N GLU A 55 21.06 -3.55 7.01
CA GLU A 55 20.76 -3.02 5.67
C GLU A 55 19.45 -3.60 5.13
N GLU A 56 19.22 -4.92 5.30
CA GLU A 56 17.98 -5.57 4.90
C GLU A 56 16.78 -5.07 5.72
N ILE A 57 16.90 -4.95 7.05
CA ILE A 57 15.84 -4.44 7.92
C ILE A 57 15.49 -3.00 7.54
N TYR A 58 16.48 -2.12 7.40
CA TYR A 58 16.27 -0.71 7.05
C TYR A 58 15.77 -0.52 5.61
N GLY A 59 16.10 -1.46 4.71
CA GLY A 59 15.55 -1.50 3.36
C GLY A 59 14.06 -1.85 3.32
N ASN A 60 13.64 -2.77 4.19
CA ASN A 60 12.26 -3.23 4.28
C ASN A 60 11.34 -2.29 5.08
N VAL A 61 11.85 -1.70 6.16
CA VAL A 61 11.10 -0.78 7.03
C VAL A 61 11.95 0.45 7.30
N PRO A 62 11.42 1.67 7.16
CA PRO A 62 12.16 2.91 7.36
C PRO A 62 12.36 3.21 8.86
N ILE A 63 13.04 2.34 9.57
CA ILE A 63 13.25 2.43 11.03
C ILE A 63 14.57 3.10 11.43
N ASP A 64 15.35 3.59 10.50
CA ASP A 64 16.58 4.34 10.79
C ASP A 64 16.33 5.61 11.61
N GLY A 65 15.17 6.24 11.45
CA GLY A 65 14.70 7.33 12.30
C GLY A 65 14.45 6.90 13.75
N PHE A 66 13.91 5.70 13.94
CA PHE A 66 13.68 5.14 15.29
C PHE A 66 14.97 4.79 16.01
N SER A 67 15.97 4.29 15.29
CA SER A 67 17.27 3.94 15.86
C SER A 67 17.97 5.14 16.47
N LYS A 68 17.79 6.33 15.88
CA LYS A 68 18.38 7.58 16.38
C LYS A 68 17.76 8.07 17.69
N VAL A 69 16.51 7.70 17.96
CA VAL A 69 15.75 8.16 19.15
C VAL A 69 15.76 7.11 20.24
N ALA A 70 15.48 5.85 19.92
CA ALA A 70 15.36 4.75 20.89
C ALA A 70 16.68 4.02 21.12
N GLY A 71 17.61 4.08 20.18
CA GLY A 71 18.80 3.21 20.12
C GLY A 71 18.46 1.85 19.50
N GLU A 72 19.39 1.29 18.74
CA GLU A 72 19.19 -0.02 18.08
C GLU A 72 19.05 -1.18 19.07
N ASP A 73 19.51 -1.04 20.30
CA ASP A 73 19.37 -2.03 21.37
C ASP A 73 17.95 -2.16 21.90
N HIS A 74 17.09 -1.18 21.65
CA HIS A 74 15.66 -1.18 22.00
C HIS A 74 14.75 -1.42 20.78
N LEU A 75 15.32 -1.61 19.57
CA LEU A 75 14.56 -1.92 18.38
C LEU A 75 14.58 -3.40 18.06
N TYR A 76 13.41 -3.96 17.81
CA TYR A 76 13.21 -5.36 17.43
C TYR A 76 12.33 -5.42 16.19
N TYR A 77 12.74 -6.20 15.20
CA TYR A 77 12.00 -6.37 13.95
C TYR A 77 11.44 -7.79 13.87
N PHE A 78 10.13 -7.91 13.83
CA PHE A 78 9.45 -9.19 13.69
C PHE A 78 9.12 -9.48 12.23
N ALA A 79 9.89 -10.36 11.61
CA ALA A 79 9.67 -10.85 10.25
C ALA A 79 8.82 -12.13 10.27
N TYR A 80 7.86 -12.21 9.36
CA TYR A 80 6.99 -13.38 9.20
C TYR A 80 6.66 -13.63 7.74
N ASN A 81 6.21 -14.86 7.42
CA ASN A 81 5.74 -15.21 6.09
C ASN A 81 4.33 -14.65 5.88
N SER A 82 4.17 -13.68 4.96
CA SER A 82 2.86 -13.12 4.59
C SER A 82 1.90 -14.17 4.04
N PHE A 83 2.44 -15.25 3.45
CA PHE A 83 1.70 -16.45 3.08
C PHE A 83 1.97 -17.54 4.14
N GLY A 84 1.39 -17.39 5.32
CA GLY A 84 1.62 -18.29 6.43
C GLY A 84 0.36 -18.64 7.22
N ASN A 85 0.55 -19.30 8.35
CA ASN A 85 -0.53 -19.58 9.28
C ASN A 85 -0.63 -18.43 10.31
N ASN A 86 -1.73 -17.69 10.29
CA ASN A 86 -1.95 -16.53 11.18
C ASN A 86 -1.77 -16.91 12.66
N SER A 87 -2.29 -18.05 13.11
CA SER A 87 -2.20 -18.49 14.49
C SER A 87 -0.76 -18.82 14.90
N GLU A 88 0.00 -19.52 14.04
CA GLU A 88 1.41 -19.85 14.31
C GLU A 88 2.26 -18.57 14.37
N ILE A 89 2.05 -17.62 13.43
CA ILE A 89 2.73 -16.32 13.43
C ILE A 89 2.42 -15.54 14.71
N THR A 90 1.18 -15.59 15.16
CA THR A 90 0.74 -14.91 16.38
C THR A 90 1.39 -15.52 17.63
N ASP A 91 1.52 -16.85 17.69
CA ASP A 91 2.19 -17.56 18.79
C ASP A 91 3.70 -17.23 18.81
N GLU A 92 4.33 -17.15 17.64
CA GLU A 92 5.72 -16.71 17.51
C GLU A 92 5.90 -15.28 18.01
N LEU A 93 5.02 -14.35 17.64
CA LEU A 93 5.07 -12.96 18.08
C LEU A 93 4.87 -12.84 19.59
N TYR A 94 3.94 -13.58 20.18
CA TYR A 94 3.75 -13.65 21.61
C TYR A 94 5.02 -14.08 22.35
N ASN A 95 5.65 -15.14 21.87
CA ASN A 95 6.90 -15.65 22.45
C ASN A 95 8.06 -14.65 22.28
N PHE A 96 8.12 -13.97 21.12
CA PHE A 96 9.11 -12.94 20.84
C PHE A 96 8.98 -11.74 21.77
N ILE A 97 7.76 -11.27 22.03
CA ILE A 97 7.48 -10.22 23.03
C ILE A 97 7.97 -10.64 24.41
N GLY A 98 7.69 -11.88 24.81
CA GLY A 98 8.19 -12.43 26.07
C GLY A 98 9.73 -12.47 26.14
N GLN A 99 10.41 -12.74 25.03
CA GLN A 99 11.86 -12.68 24.93
C GLN A 99 12.36 -11.23 25.07
N ILE A 100 11.78 -10.28 24.33
CA ILE A 100 12.14 -8.86 24.38
C ILE A 100 12.06 -8.32 25.81
N LYS A 101 10.99 -8.59 26.52
CA LYS A 101 10.81 -8.18 27.93
C LYS A 101 11.89 -8.74 28.84
N ARG A 102 12.29 -10.00 28.65
CA ARG A 102 13.39 -10.61 29.43
C ARG A 102 14.76 -10.02 29.10
N GLU A 103 15.02 -9.71 27.82
CA GLU A 103 16.30 -9.16 27.37
C GLU A 103 16.51 -7.71 27.78
N THR A 104 15.45 -6.91 27.69
CA THR A 104 15.49 -5.47 27.98
C THR A 104 15.25 -5.16 29.46
N GLY A 105 14.58 -6.06 30.19
CA GLY A 105 14.15 -5.82 31.56
C GLY A 105 12.97 -4.83 31.68
N HIS A 106 12.38 -4.42 30.57
CA HIS A 106 11.22 -3.53 30.58
C HIS A 106 9.92 -4.30 30.76
N ASP A 107 9.04 -3.77 31.60
CA ASP A 107 7.69 -4.32 31.82
C ASP A 107 6.74 -3.97 30.66
N LYS A 108 6.95 -2.84 29.99
CA LYS A 108 6.14 -2.34 28.90
C LYS A 108 6.89 -2.31 27.58
N ILE A 109 6.14 -2.45 26.48
CA ILE A 109 6.61 -2.39 25.11
C ILE A 109 5.74 -1.47 24.26
N ASN A 110 6.34 -0.91 23.23
CA ASN A 110 5.65 -0.25 22.15
C ASN A 110 5.50 -1.21 20.96
N VAL A 111 4.40 -1.10 20.24
CA VAL A 111 4.13 -1.91 19.04
C VAL A 111 3.79 -1.01 17.87
N VAL A 112 4.44 -1.22 16.73
CA VAL A 112 4.05 -0.63 15.45
C VAL A 112 3.58 -1.75 14.53
N ALA A 113 2.36 -1.63 14.02
CA ALA A 113 1.75 -2.63 13.13
C ALA A 113 1.32 -1.96 11.83
N ILE A 114 1.91 -2.38 10.71
CA ILE A 114 1.69 -1.79 9.40
C ILE A 114 0.91 -2.77 8.52
N SER A 115 -0.16 -2.29 7.83
CA SER A 115 -0.89 -3.04 6.81
C SER A 115 -1.36 -4.42 7.32
N LEU A 116 -0.92 -5.52 6.68
CA LEU A 116 -1.15 -6.91 7.13
C LEU A 116 -0.69 -7.15 8.58
N GLY A 117 0.34 -6.43 9.05
CA GLY A 117 0.77 -6.46 10.45
C GLY A 117 -0.34 -6.06 11.42
N GLY A 118 -1.31 -5.24 11.00
CA GLY A 118 -2.50 -4.92 11.76
C GLY A 118 -3.36 -6.15 12.07
N THR A 119 -3.52 -7.08 11.11
CA THR A 119 -4.27 -8.32 11.34
C THR A 119 -3.53 -9.25 12.31
N ILE A 120 -2.20 -9.34 12.21
CA ILE A 120 -1.37 -10.14 13.12
C ILE A 120 -1.44 -9.59 14.54
N ALA A 121 -1.32 -8.26 14.70
CA ALA A 121 -1.46 -7.60 15.99
C ALA A 121 -2.86 -7.78 16.58
N ASN A 122 -3.91 -7.65 15.77
CA ASN A 122 -5.29 -7.87 16.22
C ASN A 122 -5.51 -9.32 16.70
N SER A 123 -4.99 -10.31 15.96
CA SER A 123 -5.01 -11.71 16.35
C SER A 123 -4.24 -11.96 17.65
N LEU A 124 -3.08 -11.31 17.82
CA LEU A 124 -2.29 -11.36 19.05
C LEU A 124 -3.09 -10.86 20.24
N PHE A 125 -3.69 -9.70 20.11
CA PHE A 125 -4.42 -9.05 21.21
C PHE A 125 -5.73 -9.78 21.55
N ASP A 126 -6.40 -10.40 20.61
CA ASP A 126 -7.58 -11.23 20.87
C ASP A 126 -7.22 -12.52 21.61
N ARG A 127 -6.14 -13.18 21.19
CA ARG A 127 -5.72 -14.48 21.72
C ARG A 127 -4.94 -14.39 23.05
N TYR A 128 -4.26 -13.27 23.29
CA TYR A 128 -3.38 -13.07 24.45
C TYR A 128 -3.69 -11.77 25.19
N PRO A 129 -4.92 -11.62 25.75
CA PRO A 129 -5.34 -10.39 26.44
C PRO A 129 -4.50 -10.08 27.68
N GLU A 130 -3.75 -11.06 28.22
CA GLU A 130 -2.81 -10.86 29.31
C GLU A 130 -1.61 -9.96 28.93
N LEU A 131 -1.40 -9.69 27.64
CA LEU A 131 -0.42 -8.70 27.18
C LEU A 131 -0.84 -7.25 27.40
N TYR A 132 -2.13 -6.95 27.55
CA TYR A 132 -2.61 -5.58 27.61
C TYR A 132 -1.88 -4.71 28.66
N PRO A 133 -1.65 -5.17 29.91
CA PRO A 133 -0.90 -4.38 30.88
C PRO A 133 0.58 -4.16 30.50
N SER A 134 1.11 -4.95 29.58
CA SER A 134 2.49 -4.81 29.06
C SER A 134 2.60 -3.87 27.88
N LEU A 135 1.50 -3.36 27.35
CA LEU A 135 1.52 -2.39 26.26
C LEU A 135 1.65 -0.98 26.83
N ASP A 136 2.53 -0.17 26.25
CA ASP A 136 2.61 1.25 26.51
C ASP A 136 1.91 2.00 25.38
N ARG A 137 2.46 1.95 24.17
CA ARG A 137 1.88 2.56 22.98
C ARG A 137 1.77 1.57 21.84
N VAL A 138 0.64 1.62 21.15
CA VAL A 138 0.39 0.86 19.93
C VAL A 138 0.06 1.86 18.83
N VAL A 139 0.87 1.87 17.77
CA VAL A 139 0.64 2.70 16.58
C VAL A 139 0.32 1.78 15.41
N TYR A 140 -0.88 1.90 14.92
CA TYR A 140 -1.31 1.27 13.67
C TYR A 140 -1.01 2.22 12.51
N ILE A 141 -0.48 1.68 11.43
CA ILE A 141 -0.22 2.42 10.19
C ILE A 141 -0.92 1.68 9.06
N VAL A 142 -1.92 2.28 8.46
CA VAL A 142 -2.76 1.72 7.39
C VAL A 142 -3.18 0.26 7.67
N PRO A 143 -3.67 -0.07 8.89
CA PRO A 143 -3.89 -1.44 9.31
C PRO A 143 -5.08 -2.07 8.58
N ALA A 144 -4.94 -3.30 8.11
CA ALA A 144 -6.02 -4.03 7.45
C ALA A 144 -6.99 -4.67 8.47
N LEU A 145 -7.52 -3.90 9.44
CA LEU A 145 -8.30 -4.45 10.56
C LEU A 145 -9.62 -5.09 10.15
N ASP A 146 -10.24 -4.59 9.09
CA ASP A 146 -11.40 -5.22 8.43
C ASP A 146 -11.04 -5.78 7.03
N GLY A 147 -9.78 -6.13 6.84
CA GLY A 147 -9.31 -6.67 5.57
C GLY A 147 -9.29 -5.65 4.43
N SER A 148 -9.34 -6.16 3.19
CA SER A 148 -9.36 -5.38 1.96
C SER A 148 -10.48 -5.86 1.04
N ASN A 149 -11.25 -4.92 0.47
CA ASN A 149 -12.28 -5.23 -0.50
C ASN A 149 -11.72 -5.93 -1.75
N ILE A 150 -10.46 -5.67 -2.12
CA ILE A 150 -9.79 -6.40 -3.21
C ILE A 150 -9.72 -7.88 -2.88
N VAL A 151 -9.25 -8.24 -1.68
CA VAL A 151 -9.13 -9.63 -1.26
C VAL A 151 -10.51 -10.26 -1.11
N GLY A 152 -11.46 -9.56 -0.51
CA GLY A 152 -12.84 -10.01 -0.39
C GLY A 152 -13.48 -10.34 -1.74
N ASP A 153 -13.40 -9.44 -2.71
CA ASP A 153 -13.94 -9.67 -4.06
C ASP A 153 -13.24 -10.83 -4.77
N ILE A 154 -11.92 -11.02 -4.59
CA ILE A 154 -11.18 -12.19 -5.14
C ILE A 154 -11.71 -13.50 -4.53
N TYR A 155 -11.89 -13.55 -3.20
CA TYR A 155 -12.47 -14.74 -2.54
C TYR A 155 -13.90 -15.02 -3.00
N LEU A 156 -14.65 -14.00 -3.37
CA LEU A 156 -16.00 -14.14 -3.95
C LEU A 156 -15.98 -14.41 -5.47
N GLY A 157 -14.79 -14.48 -6.09
CA GLY A 157 -14.65 -14.67 -7.53
C GLY A 157 -15.17 -13.48 -8.35
N ARG A 158 -15.14 -12.29 -7.78
CA ARG A 158 -15.63 -11.07 -8.42
C ARG A 158 -14.46 -10.30 -9.00
N LEU A 159 -14.36 -10.25 -10.32
CA LEU A 159 -13.37 -9.44 -11.03
C LEU A 159 -14.05 -8.32 -11.79
N SER A 160 -13.36 -7.20 -11.94
CA SER A 160 -13.78 -6.15 -12.86
C SER A 160 -13.53 -6.61 -14.30
N THR A 161 -14.55 -6.47 -15.15
CA THR A 161 -14.47 -6.82 -16.58
C THR A 161 -14.51 -5.59 -17.49
N SER A 162 -14.33 -4.40 -16.91
CA SER A 162 -14.35 -3.15 -17.65
C SER A 162 -13.12 -3.01 -18.56
N ASP A 163 -13.30 -2.31 -19.68
CA ASP A 163 -12.20 -2.00 -20.58
C ASP A 163 -11.18 -1.06 -19.91
N GLU A 164 -11.64 -0.24 -18.98
CA GLU A 164 -10.78 0.62 -18.16
C GLU A 164 -9.85 -0.20 -17.29
N MET A 165 -10.38 -1.20 -16.61
CA MET A 165 -9.54 -2.13 -15.84
C MET A 165 -8.51 -2.83 -16.73
N LEU A 166 -8.97 -3.49 -17.80
CA LEU A 166 -8.10 -4.33 -18.62
C LEU A 166 -6.99 -3.51 -19.30
N TYR A 167 -7.34 -2.38 -19.89
CA TYR A 167 -6.46 -1.71 -20.86
C TYR A 167 -5.87 -0.38 -20.39
N LYS A 168 -6.43 0.25 -19.35
CA LYS A 168 -5.89 1.51 -18.83
C LYS A 168 -5.14 1.33 -17.52
N ASN A 169 -5.57 0.37 -16.70
CA ASN A 169 -5.06 0.30 -15.34
C ASN A 169 -4.24 -0.98 -15.07
N LEU A 170 -4.74 -2.18 -15.40
CA LEU A 170 -4.06 -3.43 -15.04
C LEU A 170 -2.67 -3.52 -15.69
N LEU A 171 -2.59 -3.37 -17.00
CA LEU A 171 -1.37 -3.61 -17.75
C LEU A 171 -0.35 -2.47 -17.66
N PRO A 172 -0.74 -1.20 -17.78
CA PRO A 172 0.21 -0.10 -17.58
C PRO A 172 0.80 -0.03 -16.18
N ASN A 173 0.05 -0.51 -15.16
CA ASN A 173 0.55 -0.55 -13.78
C ASN A 173 1.46 -1.76 -13.51
N LEU A 174 1.26 -2.88 -14.22
CA LEU A 174 2.11 -4.06 -14.09
C LEU A 174 3.48 -3.89 -14.78
N VAL A 175 3.50 -3.18 -15.90
CA VAL A 175 4.73 -2.95 -16.66
C VAL A 175 4.79 -1.47 -17.05
N GLY A 176 5.59 -0.72 -16.33
CA GLY A 176 5.75 0.72 -16.59
C GLY A 176 6.50 1.05 -17.87
N GLY A 177 6.40 2.31 -18.32
CA GLY A 177 7.20 2.85 -19.42
C GLY A 177 6.77 2.38 -20.82
N ALA A 178 7.64 2.60 -21.81
CA ALA A 178 7.35 2.28 -23.21
C ALA A 178 7.04 0.79 -23.46
N GLU A 179 7.66 -0.09 -22.68
CA GLU A 179 7.44 -1.55 -22.74
C GLU A 179 6.04 -1.92 -22.32
N GLY A 180 5.49 -1.26 -21.29
CA GLY A 180 4.10 -1.44 -20.86
C GLY A 180 3.09 -1.03 -21.92
N TYR A 181 3.35 0.06 -22.64
CA TYR A 181 2.49 0.49 -23.75
C TYR A 181 2.52 -0.49 -24.92
N LEU A 182 3.70 -1.01 -25.26
CA LEU A 182 3.82 -2.03 -26.32
C LEU A 182 3.11 -3.33 -25.92
N LEU A 183 3.29 -3.78 -24.70
CA LEU A 183 2.59 -4.97 -24.17
C LEU A 183 1.08 -4.77 -24.19
N ASN A 184 0.61 -3.60 -23.76
CA ASN A 184 -0.81 -3.25 -23.79
C ASN A 184 -1.36 -3.26 -25.23
N ALA A 185 -0.61 -2.74 -26.22
CA ALA A 185 -1.00 -2.81 -27.62
C ALA A 185 -1.15 -4.25 -28.13
N VAL A 186 -0.22 -5.14 -27.75
CA VAL A 186 -0.29 -6.58 -28.12
C VAL A 186 -1.49 -7.26 -27.45
N ILE A 187 -1.75 -6.95 -26.18
CA ILE A 187 -2.85 -7.56 -25.43
C ILE A 187 -4.20 -7.13 -25.98
N ARG A 188 -4.35 -5.88 -26.43
CA ARG A 188 -5.54 -5.41 -27.13
C ARG A 188 -5.84 -6.14 -28.45
N MET A 189 -4.84 -6.82 -29.02
CA MET A 189 -5.05 -7.70 -30.17
C MET A 189 -5.64 -9.08 -29.80
N ILE A 190 -5.70 -9.41 -28.52
CA ILE A 190 -6.29 -10.65 -28.01
C ILE A 190 -7.80 -10.43 -27.85
N PRO A 191 -8.66 -11.36 -28.29
CA PRO A 191 -10.10 -11.28 -28.00
C PRO A 191 -10.35 -11.08 -26.50
N LYS A 192 -11.18 -10.11 -26.15
CA LYS A 192 -11.50 -9.75 -24.75
C LYS A 192 -11.88 -10.99 -23.92
N GLN A 193 -12.67 -11.91 -24.51
CA GLN A 193 -13.11 -13.12 -23.81
C GLN A 193 -11.92 -13.99 -23.37
N ILE A 194 -10.90 -14.13 -24.22
CA ILE A 194 -9.68 -14.91 -23.85
C ILE A 194 -8.92 -14.25 -22.70
N LEU A 195 -8.88 -12.90 -22.64
CA LEU A 195 -8.29 -12.17 -21.52
C LEU A 195 -9.08 -12.40 -20.23
N LEU A 196 -10.41 -12.34 -20.31
CA LEU A 196 -11.27 -12.61 -19.15
C LEU A 196 -11.12 -14.06 -18.67
N ASP A 197 -11.14 -15.04 -19.58
CA ASP A 197 -10.93 -16.45 -19.25
C ASP A 197 -9.53 -16.68 -18.62
N THR A 198 -8.52 -15.90 -19.04
CA THR A 198 -7.17 -15.94 -18.47
C THR A 198 -7.14 -15.36 -17.06
N LEU A 199 -7.85 -14.25 -16.81
CA LEU A 199 -7.99 -13.66 -15.48
C LEU A 199 -8.74 -14.62 -14.54
N ASP A 200 -9.84 -15.21 -14.99
CA ASP A 200 -10.57 -16.21 -14.21
C ASP A 200 -9.67 -17.40 -13.87
N ALA A 201 -8.91 -17.90 -14.84
CA ALA A 201 -7.93 -18.96 -14.59
C ALA A 201 -6.84 -18.57 -13.60
N THR A 202 -6.44 -17.28 -13.58
CA THR A 202 -5.47 -16.74 -12.61
C THR A 202 -6.05 -16.75 -11.20
N VAL A 203 -7.27 -16.24 -11.02
CA VAL A 203 -7.94 -16.21 -9.72
C VAL A 203 -8.25 -17.62 -9.21
N ASP A 204 -8.70 -18.51 -10.08
CA ASP A 204 -8.93 -19.92 -9.71
C ASP A 204 -7.63 -20.61 -9.29
N GLY A 205 -6.54 -20.41 -10.02
CA GLY A 205 -5.22 -20.93 -9.67
C GLY A 205 -4.72 -20.42 -8.32
N LEU A 206 -4.77 -19.11 -8.10
CA LEU A 206 -4.44 -18.48 -6.82
C LEU A 206 -5.31 -19.04 -5.68
N THR A 207 -6.63 -19.08 -5.89
CA THR A 207 -7.59 -19.57 -4.89
C THR A 207 -7.32 -21.02 -4.53
N ASN A 208 -7.13 -21.88 -5.51
CA ASN A 208 -6.97 -23.33 -5.29
C ASN A 208 -5.61 -23.70 -4.69
N VAL A 209 -4.55 -22.99 -5.07
CA VAL A 209 -3.18 -23.33 -4.66
C VAL A 209 -2.76 -22.61 -3.37
N ILE A 210 -3.14 -21.36 -3.20
CA ILE A 210 -2.69 -20.52 -2.08
C ILE A 210 -3.85 -20.10 -1.19
N LEU A 211 -4.79 -19.30 -1.70
CA LEU A 211 -5.73 -18.53 -0.87
C LEU A 211 -6.63 -19.40 -0.02
N ARG A 212 -7.10 -20.54 -0.55
CA ARG A 212 -8.02 -21.45 0.15
C ARG A 212 -7.53 -21.83 1.54
N ASN A 213 -6.26 -22.18 1.66
CA ASN A 213 -5.69 -22.77 2.88
C ASN A 213 -4.68 -21.84 3.59
N CYS A 214 -4.57 -20.58 3.16
CA CYS A 214 -3.67 -19.59 3.76
C CYS A 214 -4.43 -18.71 4.74
N THR A 215 -4.28 -18.93 6.05
CA THR A 215 -5.04 -18.19 7.06
C THR A 215 -4.64 -16.71 7.18
N THR A 216 -3.42 -16.32 6.80
CA THR A 216 -3.06 -14.90 6.70
C THR A 216 -3.82 -14.19 5.57
N MET A 217 -4.08 -14.86 4.46
CA MET A 217 -4.88 -14.29 3.38
C MET A 217 -6.36 -14.20 3.76
N TRP A 218 -6.88 -15.19 4.49
CA TRP A 218 -8.22 -15.12 5.07
C TRP A 218 -8.40 -13.94 6.03
N SER A 219 -7.34 -13.53 6.73
CA SER A 219 -7.40 -12.36 7.61
C SER A 219 -7.59 -11.03 6.87
N LEU A 220 -7.44 -11.03 5.56
CA LEU A 220 -7.70 -9.88 4.69
C LEU A 220 -9.09 -9.90 4.06
N VAL A 221 -9.92 -10.92 4.32
CA VAL A 221 -11.32 -10.96 3.85
C VAL A 221 -12.16 -10.09 4.78
N PRO A 222 -12.85 -9.03 4.29
CA PRO A 222 -13.69 -8.20 5.14
C PRO A 222 -14.79 -9.00 5.83
N GLU A 223 -15.15 -8.59 7.07
CA GLU A 223 -16.21 -9.22 7.87
C GLU A 223 -17.51 -9.40 7.06
N ALA A 224 -17.90 -8.38 6.31
CA ALA A 224 -19.12 -8.42 5.48
C ALA A 224 -19.09 -9.47 4.36
N TYR A 225 -17.92 -9.97 3.98
CA TYR A 225 -17.75 -10.96 2.90
C TYR A 225 -17.49 -12.36 3.43
N TYR A 226 -17.21 -12.50 4.72
CA TYR A 226 -16.70 -13.73 5.33
C TYR A 226 -17.60 -14.95 5.08
N ASP A 227 -18.89 -14.86 5.40
CA ASP A 227 -19.81 -16.01 5.26
C ASP A 227 -19.94 -16.50 3.81
N GLU A 228 -20.04 -15.56 2.86
CA GLU A 228 -20.12 -15.89 1.43
C GLU A 228 -18.80 -16.50 0.94
N ALA A 229 -17.66 -15.95 1.38
CA ALA A 229 -16.32 -16.47 1.05
C ALA A 229 -16.12 -17.89 1.60
N VAL A 230 -16.49 -18.14 2.85
CA VAL A 230 -16.43 -19.50 3.46
C VAL A 230 -17.31 -20.47 2.69
N SER A 231 -18.55 -20.08 2.37
CA SER A 231 -19.47 -20.94 1.61
C SER A 231 -18.95 -21.28 0.22
N ARG A 232 -18.26 -20.34 -0.44
CA ARG A 232 -17.71 -20.52 -1.78
C ARG A 232 -16.40 -21.32 -1.80
N VAL A 233 -15.46 -20.94 -0.92
CA VAL A 233 -14.06 -21.42 -1.01
C VAL A 233 -13.83 -22.68 -0.16
N LEU A 234 -14.57 -22.84 0.94
CA LEU A 234 -14.44 -23.94 1.89
C LEU A 234 -15.75 -24.74 2.05
N PRO A 235 -16.43 -25.16 0.94
CA PRO A 235 -17.63 -25.97 1.04
C PRO A 235 -17.31 -27.39 1.52
N GLY A 236 -18.34 -28.11 2.00
CA GLY A 236 -18.23 -29.52 2.35
C GLY A 236 -17.50 -29.83 3.66
N GLU A 237 -17.64 -31.08 4.12
CA GLU A 237 -17.04 -31.52 5.40
C GLU A 237 -15.53 -31.72 5.32
N GLU A 238 -14.98 -31.92 4.13
CA GLU A 238 -13.54 -32.04 3.89
C GLU A 238 -12.76 -30.78 4.26
N ASN A 239 -13.41 -29.61 4.27
CA ASN A 239 -12.82 -28.33 4.66
C ASN A 239 -13.11 -27.94 6.12
N ALA A 240 -13.68 -28.83 6.94
CA ALA A 240 -14.09 -28.50 8.31
C ALA A 240 -12.93 -27.98 9.18
N GLU A 241 -11.75 -28.59 9.05
CA GLU A 241 -10.56 -28.13 9.80
C GLU A 241 -10.10 -26.74 9.34
N MET A 242 -10.10 -26.50 8.03
CA MET A 242 -9.72 -25.17 7.53
C MET A 242 -10.72 -24.09 7.96
N ARG A 243 -12.03 -24.39 7.91
CA ARG A 243 -13.06 -23.47 8.46
C ARG A 243 -12.79 -23.14 9.92
N ARG A 244 -12.44 -24.14 10.74
CA ARG A 244 -12.09 -23.88 12.15
C ARG A 244 -10.88 -22.97 12.31
N GLN A 245 -9.88 -23.08 11.45
CA GLN A 245 -8.69 -22.23 11.52
C GLN A 245 -8.97 -20.79 11.08
N VAL A 246 -9.71 -20.57 10.01
CA VAL A 246 -10.06 -19.22 9.56
C VAL A 246 -10.99 -18.52 10.53
N GLU A 247 -11.85 -19.27 11.23
CA GLU A 247 -12.73 -18.76 12.28
C GLU A 247 -11.96 -18.16 13.46
N VAL A 248 -10.76 -18.65 13.76
CA VAL A 248 -9.90 -18.09 14.84
C VAL A 248 -9.59 -16.62 14.57
N TYR A 249 -9.23 -16.29 13.31
CA TYR A 249 -8.98 -14.88 12.99
C TYR A 249 -10.30 -14.09 12.84
N HIS A 250 -11.32 -14.69 12.24
CA HIS A 250 -12.61 -14.00 12.10
C HIS A 250 -13.17 -13.55 13.47
N HIS A 251 -13.01 -14.37 14.50
CA HIS A 251 -13.33 -13.99 15.88
C HIS A 251 -12.56 -12.73 16.31
N ALA A 252 -11.25 -12.66 16.05
CA ALA A 252 -10.44 -11.48 16.35
C ALA A 252 -10.90 -10.24 15.56
N GLN A 253 -11.28 -10.43 14.28
CA GLN A 253 -11.79 -9.38 13.42
C GLN A 253 -13.11 -8.79 13.93
N VAL A 254 -14.06 -9.63 14.29
CA VAL A 254 -15.35 -9.21 14.88
C VAL A 254 -15.14 -8.46 16.19
N ASN A 255 -14.16 -8.89 17.00
CA ASN A 255 -13.86 -8.29 18.30
C ASN A 255 -12.85 -7.12 18.25
N ARG A 256 -12.36 -6.71 17.09
CA ARG A 256 -11.26 -5.73 16.92
C ARG A 256 -11.45 -4.45 17.74
N PHE A 257 -12.62 -3.87 17.71
CA PHE A 257 -12.91 -2.63 18.44
C PHE A 257 -12.97 -2.87 19.95
N ALA A 258 -13.63 -3.95 20.39
CA ALA A 258 -13.69 -4.31 21.81
C ALA A 258 -12.29 -4.63 22.37
N ASN A 259 -11.41 -5.22 21.59
CA ASN A 259 -10.02 -5.51 21.99
C ASN A 259 -9.23 -4.20 22.15
N ILE A 260 -9.36 -3.25 21.21
CA ILE A 260 -8.72 -1.92 21.30
C ILE A 260 -9.22 -1.17 22.55
N GLU A 261 -10.53 -1.18 22.83
CA GLU A 261 -11.08 -0.55 24.02
C GLU A 261 -10.55 -1.18 25.32
N LYS A 262 -10.42 -2.52 25.36
CA LYS A 262 -9.84 -3.24 26.52
C LYS A 262 -8.35 -2.92 26.70
N MET A 263 -7.56 -2.84 25.63
CA MET A 263 -6.15 -2.40 25.69
C MET A 263 -6.04 -1.00 26.29
N ARG A 264 -6.86 -0.07 25.82
CA ARG A 264 -6.90 1.30 26.35
C ARG A 264 -7.33 1.35 27.81
N ALA A 265 -8.34 0.56 28.20
CA ALA A 265 -8.77 0.42 29.59
C ALA A 265 -7.67 -0.17 30.50
N ALA A 266 -6.77 -0.99 29.95
CA ALA A 266 -5.60 -1.51 30.66
C ALA A 266 -4.42 -0.52 30.72
N GLY A 267 -4.54 0.65 30.09
CA GLY A 267 -3.57 1.74 30.15
C GLY A 267 -2.66 1.88 28.92
N ALA A 268 -2.92 1.16 27.83
CA ALA A 268 -2.24 1.37 26.57
C ALA A 268 -2.77 2.62 25.85
N GLU A 269 -1.89 3.43 25.27
CA GLU A 269 -2.26 4.49 24.35
C GLU A 269 -2.25 3.91 22.92
N VAL A 270 -3.36 4.02 22.20
CA VAL A 270 -3.53 3.45 20.85
C VAL A 270 -3.77 4.58 19.86
N PHE A 271 -2.96 4.63 18.83
CA PHE A 271 -3.01 5.61 17.75
C PHE A 271 -3.16 4.91 16.40
N ASP A 272 -3.69 5.66 15.43
CA ASP A 272 -3.93 5.17 14.10
C ASP A 272 -3.50 6.20 13.04
N ILE A 273 -2.91 5.72 11.95
CA ILE A 273 -2.48 6.52 10.80
C ILE A 273 -3.10 5.93 9.54
N VAL A 274 -3.82 6.77 8.80
CA VAL A 274 -4.69 6.38 7.71
C VAL A 274 -4.33 7.15 6.44
N ASP A 275 -4.14 6.43 5.35
CA ASP A 275 -4.01 7.00 4.03
C ASP A 275 -5.38 6.99 3.33
N TYR A 276 -5.72 8.04 2.58
CA TYR A 276 -7.02 8.16 1.92
C TYR A 276 -6.95 8.99 0.64
N ASP A 277 -8.06 9.06 -0.07
CA ASP A 277 -8.24 9.75 -1.37
C ASP A 277 -7.33 9.19 -2.47
N TYR A 278 -7.11 7.88 -2.42
CA TYR A 278 -6.47 7.11 -3.45
C TYR A 278 -7.42 5.99 -3.91
N GLN A 279 -7.51 5.74 -5.21
CA GLN A 279 -8.43 4.74 -5.76
C GLN A 279 -7.90 3.33 -5.50
N LEU A 280 -8.78 2.39 -5.10
CA LEU A 280 -8.43 0.96 -5.08
C LEU A 280 -7.98 0.50 -6.47
N TYR A 281 -7.09 -0.47 -6.52
CA TYR A 281 -6.74 -1.10 -7.79
C TYR A 281 -8.01 -1.63 -8.50
N CYS A 282 -8.11 -1.31 -9.77
CA CYS A 282 -9.31 -1.54 -10.56
C CYS A 282 -9.59 -3.02 -10.92
N LEU A 283 -8.81 -3.95 -10.36
CA LEU A 283 -8.99 -5.40 -10.56
C LEU A 283 -10.37 -5.91 -10.11
N VAL A 284 -11.01 -5.22 -9.18
CA VAL A 284 -12.25 -5.64 -8.52
C VAL A 284 -13.38 -4.63 -8.67
N PRO A 285 -14.67 -5.04 -8.62
CA PRO A 285 -15.80 -4.14 -8.82
C PRO A 285 -16.00 -3.08 -7.73
N SER A 286 -15.31 -3.21 -6.60
CA SER A 286 -15.37 -2.24 -5.49
C SER A 286 -14.46 -1.02 -5.71
N TYR A 287 -13.63 -1.02 -6.75
CA TYR A 287 -12.59 -0.01 -6.98
C TYR A 287 -13.11 1.44 -7.06
N ASP A 288 -14.31 1.63 -7.58
CA ASP A 288 -14.95 2.94 -7.79
C ASP A 288 -16.01 3.28 -6.72
N LYS A 289 -16.12 2.44 -5.69
CA LYS A 289 -17.18 2.56 -4.66
C LYS A 289 -16.63 3.00 -3.30
N SER A 290 -15.36 2.73 -3.07
CA SER A 290 -14.71 2.99 -1.78
C SER A 290 -13.67 4.09 -1.92
N ASN A 291 -13.45 4.84 -0.85
CA ASN A 291 -12.23 5.62 -0.66
C ASN A 291 -11.15 4.67 -0.11
N ALA A 292 -9.90 4.88 -0.47
CA ALA A 292 -8.85 3.92 -0.16
C ALA A 292 -7.44 4.54 -0.15
N ASP A 293 -6.45 3.70 0.11
CA ASP A 293 -5.03 3.96 -0.07
C ASP A 293 -4.43 3.26 -1.32
N GLY A 294 -5.29 2.68 -2.16
CA GLY A 294 -4.92 1.87 -3.34
C GLY A 294 -5.10 0.37 -3.12
N ILE A 295 -4.88 -0.13 -1.93
CA ILE A 295 -4.93 -1.56 -1.57
C ILE A 295 -6.02 -1.86 -0.53
N ILE A 296 -6.18 -1.00 0.47
CA ILE A 296 -7.14 -1.19 1.55
C ILE A 296 -8.13 -0.03 1.54
N HIS A 297 -9.43 -0.34 1.66
CA HIS A 297 -10.45 0.69 1.79
C HIS A 297 -10.32 1.42 3.13
N ALA A 298 -10.52 2.74 3.09
CA ALA A 298 -10.18 3.62 4.21
C ALA A 298 -11.03 3.38 5.46
N GLU A 299 -12.24 2.84 5.34
CA GLU A 299 -13.06 2.43 6.49
C GLU A 299 -12.41 1.29 7.28
N SER A 300 -11.66 0.38 6.62
CA SER A 300 -10.91 -0.68 7.28
C SER A 300 -9.71 -0.13 8.06
N THR A 301 -8.92 0.72 7.43
CA THR A 301 -7.69 1.27 8.03
C THR A 301 -7.98 2.29 9.13
N SER A 302 -9.14 2.97 9.09
CA SER A 302 -9.52 4.03 10.05
C SER A 302 -10.38 3.57 11.22
N MET A 303 -10.51 2.26 11.40
CA MET A 303 -11.38 1.70 12.44
C MET A 303 -12.83 2.22 12.32
N GLY A 304 -13.34 2.32 11.10
CA GLY A 304 -14.73 2.63 10.80
C GLY A 304 -15.07 4.12 10.68
N ALA A 305 -14.13 5.00 10.43
CA ALA A 305 -14.45 6.37 10.06
C ALA A 305 -15.29 6.41 8.76
N LYS A 306 -16.04 7.48 8.56
CA LYS A 306 -16.89 7.61 7.39
C LYS A 306 -16.17 8.40 6.31
N PHE A 307 -16.21 7.86 5.09
CA PHE A 307 -15.64 8.49 3.91
C PHE A 307 -16.70 8.76 2.84
N ALA A 308 -16.49 9.82 2.07
CA ALA A 308 -17.12 9.95 0.76
C ALA A 308 -16.44 8.98 -0.22
N LYS A 309 -17.14 8.60 -1.28
CA LYS A 309 -16.52 7.82 -2.36
C LYS A 309 -15.38 8.60 -3.00
N ILE A 310 -14.46 7.87 -3.62
CA ILE A 310 -13.38 8.49 -4.39
C ILE A 310 -13.93 9.52 -5.39
N GLY A 311 -13.34 10.73 -5.38
CA GLY A 311 -13.76 11.84 -6.24
C GLY A 311 -15.05 12.56 -5.79
N GLU A 312 -15.68 12.16 -4.69
CA GLU A 312 -16.87 12.78 -4.11
C GLU A 312 -16.55 13.46 -2.76
N THR A 313 -17.51 14.20 -2.23
CA THR A 313 -17.49 14.75 -0.87
C THR A 313 -18.70 14.25 -0.08
N LEU A 314 -18.68 14.42 1.24
CA LEU A 314 -19.81 14.10 2.13
C LEU A 314 -21.06 14.96 1.87
N GLY A 315 -20.91 16.00 1.03
CA GLY A 315 -21.99 16.87 0.57
C GLY A 315 -22.00 18.22 1.30
N GLU A 316 -22.60 19.21 0.62
CA GLU A 316 -22.73 20.57 1.16
C GLU A 316 -23.58 20.57 2.44
N GLY A 317 -23.09 21.25 3.49
CA GLY A 317 -23.76 21.33 4.78
C GLY A 317 -23.70 20.06 5.61
N TYR A 318 -22.87 19.08 5.27
CA TYR A 318 -22.65 17.91 6.09
C TYR A 318 -22.14 18.29 7.48
N VAL A 319 -22.70 17.67 8.51
CA VAL A 319 -22.33 17.87 9.92
C VAL A 319 -21.77 16.55 10.44
N GLN A 320 -20.64 16.61 11.14
CA GLN A 320 -20.05 15.42 11.76
C GLN A 320 -21.06 14.67 12.64
N GLN A 321 -21.05 13.34 12.58
CA GLN A 321 -22.05 12.51 13.27
C GLN A 321 -21.72 12.34 14.76
N GLY A 322 -20.46 12.48 15.16
CA GLY A 322 -20.02 12.40 16.54
C GLY A 322 -20.32 11.06 17.19
N THR A 323 -20.15 9.94 16.47
CA THR A 323 -20.47 8.60 16.98
C THR A 323 -19.60 8.26 18.19
N HIS A 324 -18.29 8.43 18.08
CA HIS A 324 -17.32 8.14 19.14
C HIS A 324 -16.71 9.39 19.78
N CYS A 325 -16.79 10.57 19.15
CA CYS A 325 -16.46 11.83 19.79
C CYS A 325 -17.71 12.61 20.15
N LYS A 326 -17.96 12.77 21.44
CA LYS A 326 -19.12 13.54 21.98
C LYS A 326 -18.76 14.97 22.34
N ASN A 327 -17.49 15.37 22.22
CA ASN A 327 -17.06 16.74 22.47
C ASN A 327 -17.43 17.64 21.29
N THR A 328 -18.41 18.51 21.48
CA THR A 328 -18.91 19.42 20.43
C THR A 328 -17.91 20.54 20.06
N ALA A 329 -16.84 20.70 20.84
CA ALA A 329 -15.76 21.62 20.52
C ALA A 329 -14.71 21.00 19.56
N HIS A 330 -14.73 19.67 19.39
CA HIS A 330 -13.84 18.97 18.48
C HIS A 330 -14.43 18.97 17.06
N ASN A 331 -13.59 19.28 16.09
CA ASN A 331 -13.93 19.17 14.68
C ASN A 331 -13.09 18.04 14.05
N HIS A 332 -13.77 16.99 13.60
CA HIS A 332 -13.20 15.81 12.98
C HIS A 332 -13.60 15.67 11.49
N LEU A 333 -14.06 16.75 10.87
CA LEU A 333 -14.28 16.79 9.43
C LEU A 333 -12.98 17.20 8.72
N SER A 334 -12.61 16.44 7.70
CA SER A 334 -11.47 16.84 6.86
C SER A 334 -11.76 18.16 6.13
N PRO A 335 -10.74 19.01 5.93
CA PRO A 335 -10.91 20.29 5.24
C PRO A 335 -11.47 20.17 3.81
N ASP A 336 -11.23 19.04 3.15
CA ASP A 336 -11.73 18.73 1.81
C ASP A 336 -13.16 18.14 1.80
N GLY A 337 -13.75 17.92 2.96
CA GLY A 337 -15.11 17.37 3.09
C GLY A 337 -15.23 15.89 2.71
N VAL A 338 -14.14 15.14 2.72
CA VAL A 338 -14.13 13.71 2.34
C VAL A 338 -14.29 12.79 3.54
N VAL A 339 -13.74 13.16 4.71
CA VAL A 339 -13.67 12.31 5.91
C VAL A 339 -14.47 12.91 7.06
N ASP A 340 -15.30 12.08 7.72
CA ASP A 340 -15.84 12.31 9.06
C ASP A 340 -15.17 11.32 10.03
N ALA A 341 -14.07 11.73 10.62
CA ALA A 341 -13.32 10.91 11.58
C ALA A 341 -14.06 10.70 12.91
N SER A 342 -15.08 11.51 13.21
CA SER A 342 -15.88 11.37 14.45
C SER A 342 -16.70 10.07 14.51
N VAL A 343 -16.83 9.38 13.39
CA VAL A 343 -17.52 8.07 13.27
C VAL A 343 -16.58 6.92 13.63
N GLY A 344 -15.28 7.05 13.36
CA GLY A 344 -14.28 6.04 13.68
C GLY A 344 -14.12 5.80 15.18
N LEU A 345 -13.59 4.63 15.56
CA LEU A 345 -13.44 4.22 16.98
C LEU A 345 -12.55 5.21 17.76
N LEU A 346 -11.51 5.75 17.14
CA LEU A 346 -10.47 6.56 17.79
C LEU A 346 -10.37 7.97 17.17
N PRO A 347 -11.44 8.80 17.18
CA PRO A 347 -11.43 10.07 16.45
C PRO A 347 -10.35 11.06 16.93
N ASP A 348 -10.06 11.09 18.24
CA ASP A 348 -9.02 11.97 18.79
C ASP A 348 -7.59 11.40 18.65
N TYR A 349 -7.41 10.19 18.09
CA TYR A 349 -6.13 9.47 18.05
C TYR A 349 -5.77 8.98 16.65
N THR A 350 -6.55 9.37 15.64
CA THR A 350 -6.34 8.97 14.23
C THR A 350 -5.90 10.15 13.39
N PHE A 351 -4.81 9.96 12.64
CA PHE A 351 -4.22 10.94 11.72
C PHE A 351 -4.43 10.47 10.28
N TYR A 352 -4.74 11.40 9.38
CA TYR A 352 -5.13 11.12 8.00
C TYR A 352 -4.21 11.79 7.00
N PHE A 353 -3.78 11.05 5.96
CA PHE A 353 -2.89 11.54 4.90
C PHE A 353 -3.57 11.41 3.53
N LYS A 354 -3.95 12.55 2.97
CA LYS A 354 -4.64 12.61 1.68
C LYS A 354 -3.71 12.30 0.52
N GLY A 355 -4.16 11.46 -0.42
CA GLY A 355 -3.42 11.14 -1.65
C GLY A 355 -2.15 10.32 -1.41
N GLN A 356 -2.04 9.65 -0.27
CA GLN A 356 -0.93 8.74 0.04
C GLN A 356 -1.24 7.35 -0.49
N ASP A 357 -0.29 6.80 -1.25
CA ASP A 357 -0.31 5.43 -1.77
C ASP A 357 0.20 4.45 -0.69
N HIS A 358 -0.52 3.36 -0.48
CA HIS A 358 -0.22 2.31 0.48
C HIS A 358 1.22 1.79 0.40
N GLU A 359 1.69 1.49 -0.82
CA GLU A 359 3.04 0.96 -1.03
C GLU A 359 4.14 1.99 -0.72
N LYS A 360 3.79 3.27 -0.66
CA LYS A 360 4.68 4.39 -0.38
C LYS A 360 4.49 5.01 1.00
N THR A 361 3.62 4.46 1.84
CA THR A 361 3.43 4.93 3.22
C THR A 361 4.74 4.98 4.00
N GLY A 362 5.58 3.95 3.88
CA GLY A 362 6.93 3.92 4.46
C GLY A 362 7.93 4.91 3.83
N SER A 363 7.60 5.51 2.69
CA SER A 363 8.40 6.56 2.03
C SER A 363 7.96 7.98 2.43
N ASN A 364 6.92 8.11 3.25
CA ASN A 364 6.45 9.37 3.80
C ASN A 364 7.19 9.70 5.10
N ASP A 365 8.10 10.67 5.03
CA ASP A 365 8.90 11.07 6.18
C ASP A 365 8.07 11.71 7.32
N VAL A 366 6.91 12.31 7.00
CA VAL A 366 6.01 12.88 8.01
C VAL A 366 5.33 11.78 8.81
N ILE A 367 4.86 10.71 8.16
CA ILE A 367 4.29 9.53 8.83
C ILE A 367 5.34 8.92 9.77
N MET A 368 6.59 8.79 9.31
CA MET A 368 7.66 8.24 10.16
C MET A 368 7.99 9.14 11.34
N LYS A 369 8.09 10.45 11.13
CA LYS A 369 8.31 11.43 12.22
C LYS A 369 7.16 11.43 13.21
N LEU A 370 5.91 11.42 12.73
CA LEU A 370 4.72 11.30 13.57
C LEU A 370 4.76 10.02 14.42
N THR A 371 5.06 8.88 13.79
CA THR A 371 5.15 7.59 14.49
C THR A 371 6.19 7.63 15.61
N ILE A 372 7.38 8.21 15.34
CA ILE A 372 8.42 8.38 16.37
C ILE A 372 7.92 9.24 17.53
N GLU A 373 7.31 10.38 17.25
CA GLU A 373 6.75 11.26 18.29
C GLU A 373 5.65 10.54 19.09
N LEU A 374 4.74 9.83 18.42
CA LEU A 374 3.69 9.06 19.08
C LEU A 374 4.26 7.96 20.00
N LEU A 375 5.40 7.37 19.67
CA LEU A 375 6.02 6.31 20.47
C LEU A 375 6.88 6.82 21.62
N THR A 376 7.48 8.00 21.51
CA THR A 376 8.54 8.46 22.41
C THR A 376 8.18 9.70 23.21
N ASN A 377 7.24 10.52 22.74
CA ASN A 377 6.84 11.76 23.38
C ASN A 377 5.53 11.59 24.15
N HIS A 378 5.61 11.34 25.47
CA HIS A 378 4.43 11.15 26.31
C HIS A 378 3.58 12.42 26.53
N GLU A 379 4.04 13.60 26.12
CA GLU A 379 3.20 14.81 26.07
C GLU A 379 2.28 14.84 24.84
N PHE A 380 2.58 14.02 23.82
CA PHE A 380 1.74 13.86 22.65
C PHE A 380 0.62 12.83 22.96
N LYS A 381 -0.56 13.34 23.30
CA LYS A 381 -1.70 12.54 23.79
C LYS A 381 -2.76 12.27 22.74
N ASP A 382 -2.95 13.18 21.80
CA ASP A 382 -4.05 13.18 20.84
C ASP A 382 -3.75 14.10 19.65
N VAL A 383 -4.67 14.18 18.69
CA VAL A 383 -4.56 15.04 17.50
C VAL A 383 -4.52 16.54 17.80
N TYR A 384 -4.83 16.96 19.02
CA TYR A 384 -4.80 18.36 19.45
C TYR A 384 -3.52 18.73 20.21
N SER A 385 -2.67 17.77 20.51
CA SER A 385 -1.43 18.01 21.30
C SER A 385 -0.40 18.82 20.54
N MET A 386 -0.25 18.59 19.23
CA MET A 386 0.73 19.28 18.37
C MET A 386 0.15 19.61 16.97
N PRO A 387 -1.00 20.30 16.87
CA PRO A 387 -1.70 20.48 15.60
C PRO A 387 -0.93 21.32 14.58
N ASP A 388 -0.06 22.23 15.03
CA ASP A 388 0.78 23.06 14.15
C ASP A 388 1.93 22.26 13.50
N ARG A 389 2.28 21.12 14.08
CA ARG A 389 3.32 20.23 13.60
C ARG A 389 2.76 18.96 12.96
N PHE A 390 1.76 18.39 13.57
CA PHE A 390 1.07 17.18 13.11
C PHE A 390 -0.44 17.39 13.17
N PRO A 391 -1.01 18.06 12.16
CA PRO A 391 -2.47 18.21 12.09
C PRO A 391 -3.15 16.86 11.88
N GLN A 392 -4.39 16.72 12.34
CA GLN A 392 -5.18 15.51 12.15
C GLN A 392 -5.31 15.11 10.67
N PHE A 393 -5.44 16.11 9.78
CA PHE A 393 -5.53 15.91 8.33
C PHE A 393 -4.32 16.55 7.66
N ASN A 394 -3.53 15.78 6.96
CA ASN A 394 -2.36 16.20 6.23
C ASN A 394 -2.42 15.69 4.78
N ILE A 395 -1.42 15.99 3.99
CA ILE A 395 -1.28 15.54 2.60
C ILE A 395 -0.15 14.52 2.52
N GLY A 396 -0.32 13.50 1.67
CA GLY A 396 0.70 12.49 1.40
C GLY A 396 1.96 13.11 0.80
N ARG A 397 3.13 12.56 1.16
CA ARG A 397 4.43 12.97 0.65
C ARG A 397 5.36 11.77 0.55
N ASN A 398 6.03 11.63 -0.59
CA ASN A 398 6.98 10.54 -0.82
C ASN A 398 8.39 11.13 -1.01
N THR A 399 9.25 10.97 -0.02
CA THR A 399 10.56 11.62 0.03
C THR A 399 11.75 10.66 -0.02
N LYS A 400 11.50 9.34 0.00
CA LYS A 400 12.58 8.32 0.00
C LYS A 400 13.51 8.47 -1.20
N ASP A 401 12.95 8.64 -2.39
CA ASP A 401 13.74 8.81 -3.62
C ASP A 401 14.47 10.15 -3.64
N LEU A 402 13.82 11.22 -3.22
CA LEU A 402 14.47 12.54 -3.07
C LEU A 402 15.68 12.43 -2.15
N VAL A 403 15.51 11.84 -0.98
CA VAL A 403 16.60 11.73 0.01
C VAL A 403 17.72 10.80 -0.48
N ASN A 404 17.37 9.60 -0.94
CA ASN A 404 18.38 8.58 -1.27
C ASN A 404 19.05 8.81 -2.62
N ASN A 405 18.28 9.23 -3.64
CA ASN A 405 18.75 9.27 -5.02
C ASN A 405 19.18 10.68 -5.48
N LEU A 406 18.82 11.73 -4.72
CA LEU A 406 19.19 13.11 -5.06
C LEU A 406 20.02 13.76 -3.95
N MET A 407 19.49 13.86 -2.73
CA MET A 407 20.15 14.62 -1.66
C MET A 407 21.44 13.98 -1.18
N LYS A 408 21.45 12.66 -0.88
CA LYS A 408 22.68 11.98 -0.42
C LYS A 408 23.81 12.08 -1.45
N PRO A 409 23.63 11.72 -2.74
CA PRO A 409 24.68 11.92 -3.74
C PRO A 409 25.09 13.39 -3.88
N ALA A 410 24.14 14.32 -3.86
CA ALA A 410 24.44 15.75 -3.95
C ALA A 410 25.31 16.27 -2.80
N GLN A 411 25.15 15.73 -1.60
CA GLN A 411 25.98 16.08 -0.42
C GLN A 411 27.43 15.62 -0.56
N GLU A 412 27.69 14.54 -1.27
CA GLU A 412 29.02 13.93 -1.48
C GLU A 412 29.83 14.63 -2.58
N ILE A 413 29.20 15.47 -3.42
CA ILE A 413 29.89 16.17 -4.52
C ILE A 413 30.95 17.13 -3.94
N ASP A 414 32.19 17.04 -4.48
CA ASP A 414 33.28 17.95 -4.12
C ASP A 414 33.03 19.37 -4.69
N ARG A 415 32.66 20.30 -3.82
CA ARG A 415 32.39 21.71 -4.18
C ARG A 415 33.57 22.38 -4.86
N SER A 416 34.81 21.93 -4.62
CA SER A 416 36.00 22.52 -5.24
C SER A 416 36.11 22.24 -6.74
N THR A 417 35.39 21.25 -7.26
CA THR A 417 35.33 20.90 -8.70
C THR A 417 34.32 21.76 -9.46
N LEU A 418 33.47 22.51 -8.77
CA LEU A 418 32.41 23.32 -9.34
C LEU A 418 32.80 24.80 -9.48
N SER A 419 32.06 25.51 -10.32
CA SER A 419 32.11 26.98 -10.28
C SER A 419 31.57 27.50 -8.93
N ALA A 420 32.00 28.68 -8.49
CA ALA A 420 31.49 29.26 -7.24
C ALA A 420 29.97 29.50 -7.28
N GLU A 421 29.42 29.78 -8.47
CA GLU A 421 27.97 29.94 -8.69
C GLU A 421 27.23 28.58 -8.55
N ASP A 422 27.74 27.52 -9.19
CA ASP A 422 27.10 26.21 -9.13
C ASP A 422 27.21 25.58 -7.74
N ALA A 423 28.32 25.77 -7.05
CA ALA A 423 28.47 25.29 -5.67
C ALA A 423 27.47 26.00 -4.73
N ALA A 424 27.30 27.33 -4.87
CA ALA A 424 26.34 28.10 -4.08
C ALA A 424 24.89 27.67 -4.38
N GLU A 425 24.54 27.44 -5.64
CA GLU A 425 23.20 26.99 -6.03
C GLU A 425 22.92 25.57 -5.53
N LEU A 426 23.88 24.65 -5.60
CA LEU A 426 23.74 23.30 -5.08
C LEU A 426 23.49 23.30 -3.56
N ASP A 427 24.24 24.11 -2.82
CA ASP A 427 24.07 24.25 -1.37
C ASP A 427 22.71 24.87 -1.04
N ALA A 428 22.27 25.89 -1.79
CA ALA A 428 20.95 26.52 -1.61
C ALA A 428 19.80 25.54 -1.93
N ALA A 429 19.93 24.71 -2.98
CA ALA A 429 18.93 23.69 -3.31
C ALA A 429 18.84 22.61 -2.23
N LEU A 430 19.98 22.18 -1.67
CA LEU A 430 20.01 21.22 -0.55
C LEU A 430 19.41 21.83 0.74
N GLU A 431 19.67 23.10 1.01
CA GLU A 431 19.09 23.82 2.16
C GLU A 431 17.56 23.91 2.01
N GLU A 432 17.05 24.19 0.82
CA GLU A 432 15.61 24.21 0.54
C GLU A 432 14.98 22.83 0.72
N CYS A 433 15.61 21.75 0.22
CA CYS A 433 15.15 20.38 0.46
C CYS A 433 15.12 20.05 1.97
N ASN A 434 16.14 20.43 2.72
CA ASN A 434 16.17 20.22 4.17
C ASN A 434 15.05 21.00 4.87
N ALA A 435 14.85 22.27 4.54
CA ALA A 435 13.77 23.08 5.11
C ALA A 435 12.38 22.52 4.80
N MET A 436 12.19 22.02 3.57
CA MET A 436 10.96 21.31 3.18
C MET A 436 10.77 20.02 3.97
N LEU A 437 11.82 19.22 4.17
CA LEU A 437 11.76 18.01 4.98
C LEU A 437 11.47 18.32 6.46
N ASP A 438 12.01 19.40 7.02
CA ASP A 438 11.76 19.79 8.42
C ASP A 438 10.31 20.20 8.66
N ASN A 439 9.61 20.67 7.62
CA ASN A 439 8.20 21.00 7.73
C ASN A 439 7.34 19.74 7.63
N THR A 440 6.58 19.46 8.69
CA THR A 440 5.67 18.29 8.77
C THR A 440 4.23 18.60 8.37
N VAL A 441 3.87 19.86 8.17
CA VAL A 441 2.64 20.26 7.47
C VAL A 441 2.97 20.32 5.98
N VAL A 442 2.49 19.36 5.22
CA VAL A 442 2.91 19.17 3.83
C VAL A 442 2.32 20.26 2.92
N ASP A 443 3.21 20.94 2.20
CA ASP A 443 2.88 21.79 1.04
C ASP A 443 3.37 21.07 -0.23
N PRO A 444 2.47 20.53 -1.08
CA PRO A 444 2.87 19.83 -2.29
C PRO A 444 3.66 20.69 -3.27
N ALA A 445 3.30 21.99 -3.39
CA ALA A 445 3.99 22.89 -4.31
C ALA A 445 5.43 23.18 -3.85
N ALA A 446 5.64 23.37 -2.55
CA ALA A 446 6.98 23.53 -1.98
C ALA A 446 7.82 22.25 -2.13
N THR A 447 7.18 21.08 -1.97
CA THR A 447 7.86 19.79 -2.15
C THR A 447 8.33 19.60 -3.59
N GLU A 448 7.46 19.84 -4.55
CA GLU A 448 7.79 19.76 -5.99
C GLU A 448 8.88 20.76 -6.38
N HIS A 449 8.77 22.00 -5.91
CA HIS A 449 9.73 23.05 -6.21
C HIS A 449 11.14 22.71 -5.69
N ALA A 450 11.26 22.28 -4.44
CA ALA A 450 12.54 21.90 -3.84
C ALA A 450 13.20 20.73 -4.58
N GLN A 451 12.43 19.70 -4.90
CA GLN A 451 12.92 18.56 -5.67
C GLN A 451 13.40 18.98 -7.05
N GLN A 452 12.59 19.73 -7.78
CA GLN A 452 12.91 20.18 -9.14
C GLN A 452 14.13 21.10 -9.18
N ARG A 453 14.28 21.97 -8.18
CA ARG A 453 15.46 22.83 -8.05
C ARG A 453 16.74 22.02 -7.90
N LEU A 454 16.73 21.00 -7.00
CA LEU A 454 17.88 20.12 -6.80
C LEU A 454 18.19 19.30 -8.06
N GLU A 455 17.18 18.77 -8.72
CA GLU A 455 17.35 18.04 -10.00
C GLU A 455 17.98 18.92 -11.08
N ASN A 456 17.51 20.16 -11.22
CA ASN A 456 18.01 21.10 -12.22
C ASN A 456 19.50 21.42 -12.03
N ILE A 457 19.95 21.66 -10.80
CA ILE A 457 21.37 21.92 -10.57
C ILE A 457 22.22 20.67 -10.78
N LEU A 458 21.76 19.47 -10.38
CA LEU A 458 22.46 18.22 -10.65
C LEU A 458 22.61 17.94 -12.14
N ILE A 459 21.60 18.24 -12.95
CA ILE A 459 21.67 18.17 -14.41
C ILE A 459 22.69 19.18 -14.95
N LYS A 460 22.64 20.42 -14.47
CA LYS A 460 23.53 21.51 -14.92
C LYS A 460 25.02 21.17 -14.72
N ILE A 461 25.35 20.56 -13.57
CA ILE A 461 26.74 20.18 -13.25
C ILE A 461 27.15 18.81 -13.81
N GLY A 462 26.25 18.11 -14.51
CA GLY A 462 26.55 16.82 -15.18
C GLY A 462 26.50 15.59 -14.27
N GLU A 463 26.00 15.72 -13.05
CA GLU A 463 25.84 14.62 -12.10
C GLU A 463 24.53 13.84 -12.31
N ARG A 464 23.63 14.32 -13.15
CA ARG A 464 22.40 13.66 -13.55
C ARG A 464 22.13 13.91 -15.04
N GLU A 465 21.64 12.89 -15.72
CA GLU A 465 21.17 13.05 -17.09
C GLU A 465 19.87 13.86 -17.13
N ALA A 466 19.79 14.80 -18.06
CA ALA A 466 18.53 15.50 -18.33
C ALA A 466 17.44 14.51 -18.77
N PRO A 467 16.17 14.75 -18.44
CA PRO A 467 15.08 13.95 -18.97
C PRO A 467 15.21 13.78 -20.48
N ASN A 468 15.21 12.54 -20.95
CA ASN A 468 15.37 12.28 -22.38
C ASN A 468 14.05 12.59 -23.08
N GLU A 469 13.89 13.82 -23.59
CA GLU A 469 12.70 14.25 -24.35
C GLU A 469 12.31 13.27 -25.46
N ASN A 470 13.29 12.57 -26.06
CA ASN A 470 13.02 11.56 -27.07
C ASN A 470 12.39 10.30 -26.45
N LYS A 471 12.77 9.92 -25.21
CA LYS A 471 12.16 8.80 -24.49
C LYS A 471 10.71 9.13 -24.09
N GLU A 472 10.46 10.35 -23.64
CA GLU A 472 9.10 10.83 -23.33
C GLU A 472 8.24 10.92 -24.59
N LYS A 473 8.80 11.43 -25.69
CA LYS A 473 8.12 11.45 -27.00
C LYS A 473 7.86 10.03 -27.52
N LEU A 474 8.80 9.10 -27.36
CA LEU A 474 8.61 7.68 -27.71
C LEU A 474 7.54 7.02 -26.83
N SER A 475 7.49 7.34 -25.55
CA SER A 475 6.43 6.86 -24.64
C SER A 475 5.06 7.38 -25.07
N ALA A 476 4.95 8.69 -25.35
CA ALA A 476 3.71 9.29 -25.84
C ALA A 476 3.27 8.73 -27.19
N VAL A 477 4.22 8.44 -28.08
CA VAL A 477 3.96 7.77 -29.37
C VAL A 477 3.50 6.33 -29.15
N GLY A 478 4.12 5.61 -28.19
CA GLY A 478 3.71 4.26 -27.82
C GLY A 478 2.27 4.22 -27.28
N GLU A 479 1.91 5.18 -26.43
CA GLU A 479 0.55 5.34 -25.92
C GLU A 479 -0.45 5.65 -27.05
N ALA A 480 -0.10 6.57 -27.92
CA ALA A 480 -0.92 6.94 -29.08
C ALA A 480 -1.11 5.76 -30.05
N ILE A 481 -0.06 4.98 -30.29
CA ILE A 481 -0.14 3.76 -31.12
C ILE A 481 -1.01 2.70 -30.43
N SER A 482 -0.87 2.51 -29.10
CA SER A 482 -1.68 1.58 -28.33
C SER A 482 -3.18 1.96 -28.39
N LYS A 483 -3.47 3.23 -28.19
CA LYS A 483 -4.84 3.76 -28.31
C LYS A 483 -5.37 3.58 -29.73
N PHE A 484 -4.58 3.93 -30.74
CA PHE A 484 -4.94 3.76 -32.15
C PHE A 484 -5.26 2.30 -32.49
N ILE A 485 -4.40 1.35 -32.09
CA ILE A 485 -4.64 -0.08 -32.33
C ILE A 485 -5.92 -0.52 -31.59
N SER A 486 -6.15 -0.04 -30.38
CA SER A 486 -7.38 -0.30 -29.63
C SER A 486 -8.62 0.19 -30.37
N ASP A 487 -8.61 1.45 -30.76
CA ASP A 487 -9.75 2.08 -31.42
C ASP A 487 -10.03 1.39 -32.76
N ALA A 488 -8.96 1.10 -33.55
CA ALA A 488 -9.09 0.39 -34.82
C ALA A 488 -9.60 -1.04 -34.69
N LEU A 489 -9.25 -1.77 -33.63
CA LEU A 489 -9.73 -3.14 -33.37
C LEU A 489 -11.15 -3.18 -32.83
N TYR A 490 -11.56 -2.20 -32.03
CA TYR A 490 -12.91 -2.09 -31.49
C TYR A 490 -13.92 -1.54 -32.49
N GLU A 491 -13.49 -0.63 -33.38
CA GLU A 491 -14.34 0.01 -34.39
C GLU A 491 -14.29 -0.67 -35.76
N CYS A 492 -13.52 -1.77 -35.93
CA CYS A 492 -13.40 -2.52 -37.19
C CYS A 492 -14.73 -3.18 -37.61
N VAL A 493 -15.82 -2.42 -37.67
CA VAL A 493 -17.12 -2.81 -38.26
C VAL A 493 -17.37 -2.07 -39.57
N GLY A 494 -16.36 -1.44 -40.18
CA GLY A 494 -16.51 -0.79 -41.46
C GLY A 494 -15.25 -0.09 -41.98
N ALA A 495 -15.16 0.09 -43.29
CA ALA A 495 -14.02 0.73 -43.96
C ALA A 495 -13.75 2.16 -43.46
N GLN A 496 -14.77 2.87 -42.96
CA GLN A 496 -14.65 4.23 -42.45
C GLN A 496 -13.80 4.30 -41.18
N GLY A 497 -14.03 3.39 -40.19
CA GLY A 497 -13.21 3.33 -38.94
C GLY A 497 -11.74 3.08 -39.26
N TYR A 498 -11.42 2.22 -40.22
CA TYR A 498 -10.05 1.99 -40.67
C TYR A 498 -9.41 3.27 -41.26
N TYR A 499 -10.12 3.99 -42.13
CA TYR A 499 -9.61 5.24 -42.71
C TYR A 499 -9.41 6.33 -41.67
N ASP A 500 -10.33 6.46 -40.73
CA ASP A 500 -10.25 7.44 -39.65
C ASP A 500 -9.05 7.10 -38.71
N ALA A 501 -8.82 5.83 -38.43
CA ALA A 501 -7.70 5.35 -37.65
C ALA A 501 -6.35 5.59 -38.34
N VAL A 502 -6.25 5.35 -39.64
CA VAL A 502 -5.03 5.64 -40.44
C VAL A 502 -4.75 7.13 -40.46
N LYS A 503 -5.78 7.95 -40.59
CA LYS A 503 -5.65 9.42 -40.57
C LYS A 503 -5.15 9.92 -39.19
N GLN A 504 -5.70 9.42 -38.10
CA GLN A 504 -5.23 9.76 -36.75
C GLN A 504 -3.76 9.36 -36.54
N LEU A 505 -3.35 8.19 -37.00
CA LEU A 505 -1.94 7.77 -36.93
C LEU A 505 -1.03 8.70 -37.75
N GLN A 506 -1.43 9.11 -38.95
CA GLN A 506 -0.68 10.07 -39.75
C GLN A 506 -0.53 11.43 -39.06
N GLU A 507 -1.62 11.94 -38.48
CA GLU A 507 -1.61 13.20 -37.71
C GLU A 507 -0.70 13.12 -36.48
N LEU A 508 -0.64 11.96 -35.81
CA LEU A 508 0.26 11.72 -34.67
C LEU A 508 1.73 11.64 -35.11
N ILE A 509 2.00 10.92 -36.21
CA ILE A 509 3.36 10.84 -36.79
C ILE A 509 3.85 12.25 -37.17
N GLU A 510 3.02 13.04 -37.87
CA GLU A 510 3.35 14.41 -38.24
C GLU A 510 3.58 15.32 -37.02
N LYS A 511 2.81 15.13 -35.96
CA LYS A 511 2.92 15.90 -34.72
C LYS A 511 4.22 15.62 -33.97
N TYR A 512 4.60 14.36 -33.82
CA TYR A 512 5.75 13.94 -33.01
C TYR A 512 7.03 13.73 -33.81
N PHE A 513 6.94 13.53 -35.12
CA PHE A 513 8.05 13.38 -36.05
C PHE A 513 7.83 14.29 -37.28
N PRO A 514 7.83 15.63 -37.11
CA PRO A 514 7.67 16.52 -38.24
C PRO A 514 8.80 16.27 -39.23
N GLN A 515 8.45 16.14 -40.52
CA GLN A 515 9.44 16.03 -41.58
C GLN A 515 10.34 17.29 -41.56
N PRO A 516 11.64 17.14 -41.64
CA PRO A 516 12.54 18.30 -41.76
C PRO A 516 12.14 19.11 -42.98
N ALA A 517 11.96 20.42 -42.78
CA ALA A 517 11.61 21.38 -43.83
C ALA A 517 12.74 21.51 -44.91
#